data_c3b7085b6b688295379fff80878ed213
#
_entry.id   c3b7085b6b688295379fff80878ed213
#
_cell.length_a   1.000
_cell.length_b   1.000
_cell.length_c   1.000
_cell.angle_alpha   90.00
_cell.angle_beta   90.00
_cell.angle_gamma   90.00
#
_symmetry.space_group_name_H-M   'P 1'
#
loop_
_entity.id
_entity.type
_entity.pdbx_description
1 polymer ?
#
loop_
_entity_poly.entity_id
_entity_poly.type
_entity_poly.pdbx_seq_one_letter_code
_entity_poly.pdbx_strand_id
1 'polypeptide(L)'
;MNAARLATELVQKMAAVEVPEATTGYEGFFHLTGLSGSVERATLNFIIRDHDRERFEARKAMLRGLVQGMNLKYGYEAIALQLDDTYYNMREKVEPVMHIIDIAREAMEAAGVEPQIKAIRGGTDGAQLSFMGLPCPNVFAGGLNFHGPHEFLPIPNLKKACEVVINIVRLTEARYR
;
A
#
# COMPACT_ATOMS: atom_id res chain seq x y z
N MET A 1 -15.25 26.28 -18.86
CA MET A 1 -15.28 25.92 -17.41
C MET A 1 -13.85 26.00 -16.89
N ASN A 2 -13.66 26.34 -15.58
CA ASN A 2 -12.30 26.38 -15.00
C ASN A 2 -11.93 25.00 -14.45
N ALA A 3 -10.95 24.33 -15.07
CA ALA A 3 -10.54 22.97 -14.73
C ALA A 3 -9.95 22.88 -13.29
N ALA A 4 -9.24 23.90 -12.83
CA ALA A 4 -8.73 23.91 -11.46
C ALA A 4 -9.86 23.96 -10.41
N ARG A 5 -10.96 24.70 -10.68
CA ARG A 5 -12.16 24.67 -9.81
C ARG A 5 -12.84 23.30 -9.82
N LEU A 6 -12.91 22.65 -10.97
CA LEU A 6 -13.50 21.33 -11.09
C LEU A 6 -12.69 20.29 -10.31
N ALA A 7 -11.36 20.36 -10.38
CA ALA A 7 -10.47 19.51 -9.61
C ALA A 7 -10.65 19.68 -8.09
N THR A 8 -10.73 20.93 -7.61
CA THR A 8 -10.99 21.21 -6.20
C THR A 8 -12.39 20.75 -5.76
N GLU A 9 -13.41 20.88 -6.61
CA GLU A 9 -14.76 20.36 -6.31
C GLU A 9 -14.75 18.83 -6.14
N LEU A 10 -14.00 18.10 -7.00
CA LEU A 10 -13.86 16.65 -6.87
C LEU A 10 -13.22 16.27 -5.53
N VAL A 11 -12.10 16.91 -5.16
CA VAL A 11 -11.41 16.67 -3.88
C VAL A 11 -12.33 16.96 -2.69
N GLN A 12 -13.09 18.06 -2.72
CA GLN A 12 -14.03 18.41 -1.65
C GLN A 12 -15.19 17.42 -1.48
N LYS A 13 -15.56 16.71 -2.55
CA LYS A 13 -16.61 15.67 -2.50
C LYS A 13 -16.08 14.33 -1.97
N MET A 14 -14.78 14.15 -1.93
CA MET A 14 -14.19 12.96 -1.32
C MET A 14 -14.23 13.08 0.21
N ALA A 15 -14.43 11.94 0.87
CA ALA A 15 -14.54 11.93 2.33
C ALA A 15 -13.22 12.35 2.99
N ALA A 16 -13.22 13.47 3.71
CA ALA A 16 -12.03 13.98 4.41
C ALA A 16 -11.51 13.06 5.52
N VAL A 17 -12.32 12.10 5.95
CA VAL A 17 -11.95 11.12 6.99
C VAL A 17 -11.29 9.85 6.43
N GLU A 18 -11.36 9.64 5.13
CA GLU A 18 -10.75 8.50 4.44
C GLU A 18 -9.44 8.89 3.76
N VAL A 19 -8.57 9.55 4.49
CA VAL A 19 -7.23 9.97 4.05
C VAL A 19 -6.17 9.35 4.96
N PRO A 20 -4.91 9.19 4.52
CA PRO A 20 -3.85 8.56 5.32
C PRO A 20 -3.68 9.18 6.71
N GLU A 21 -3.88 10.48 6.82
CA GLU A 21 -3.72 11.26 8.06
C GLU A 21 -4.83 11.01 9.08
N ALA A 22 -6.02 10.58 8.62
CA ALA A 22 -7.20 10.34 9.44
C ALA A 22 -7.53 8.85 9.63
N THR A 23 -6.75 7.95 9.05
CA THR A 23 -6.98 6.49 9.09
C THR A 23 -5.80 5.75 9.69
N THR A 24 -6.06 4.61 10.33
CA THR A 24 -5.05 3.79 11.01
C THR A 24 -5.20 2.29 10.71
N GLY A 25 -4.18 1.51 11.02
CA GLY A 25 -4.22 0.04 10.97
C GLY A 25 -4.68 -0.51 9.62
N TYR A 26 -5.84 -1.16 9.60
CA TYR A 26 -6.43 -1.82 8.43
C TYR A 26 -7.46 -0.98 7.68
N GLU A 27 -7.63 0.28 8.06
CA GLU A 27 -8.57 1.18 7.38
C GLU A 27 -8.02 1.58 6.00
N GLY A 28 -8.90 1.51 5.00
CA GLY A 28 -8.58 1.95 3.64
C GLY A 28 -8.67 3.47 3.51
N PHE A 29 -8.05 4.01 2.45
CA PHE A 29 -7.99 5.45 2.24
C PHE A 29 -7.85 5.82 0.76
N PHE A 30 -8.13 7.09 0.47
CA PHE A 30 -7.75 7.79 -0.75
C PHE A 30 -6.61 8.75 -0.43
N HIS A 31 -5.50 8.63 -1.13
CA HIS A 31 -4.34 9.51 -0.96
C HIS A 31 -4.14 10.35 -2.21
N LEU A 32 -4.37 11.65 -2.10
CA LEU A 32 -4.04 12.60 -3.17
C LEU A 32 -2.53 12.81 -3.19
N THR A 33 -1.85 12.24 -4.19
CA THR A 33 -0.38 12.30 -4.30
C THR A 33 0.12 13.41 -5.19
N GLY A 34 -0.76 14.00 -6.00
CA GLY A 34 -0.41 15.10 -6.87
C GLY A 34 -1.63 15.86 -7.36
N LEU A 35 -1.48 17.17 -7.42
CA LEU A 35 -2.43 18.10 -8.01
C LEU A 35 -1.67 19.12 -8.85
N SER A 36 -2.01 19.23 -10.11
CA SER A 36 -1.51 20.28 -10.99
C SER A 36 -2.64 20.79 -11.87
N GLY A 37 -2.62 22.07 -12.21
CA GLY A 37 -3.69 22.57 -13.06
C GLY A 37 -3.67 24.06 -13.35
N SER A 38 -4.43 24.40 -14.39
CA SER A 38 -4.72 25.75 -14.86
C SER A 38 -6.23 25.91 -15.08
N VAL A 39 -6.62 27.02 -15.69
CA VAL A 39 -8.02 27.25 -16.12
C VAL A 39 -8.46 26.22 -17.17
N GLU A 40 -7.55 25.76 -18.01
CA GLU A 40 -7.84 24.91 -19.17
C GLU A 40 -7.77 23.41 -18.85
N ARG A 41 -6.83 23.01 -18.02
CA ARG A 41 -6.57 21.60 -17.69
C ARG A 41 -6.12 21.44 -16.23
N ALA A 42 -6.60 20.38 -15.59
CA ALA A 42 -6.12 19.97 -14.28
C ALA A 42 -5.91 18.45 -14.24
N THR A 43 -4.94 18.01 -13.45
CA THR A 43 -4.65 16.58 -13.21
C THR A 43 -4.58 16.33 -11.71
N LEU A 44 -5.27 15.28 -11.29
CA LEU A 44 -5.25 14.77 -9.92
C LEU A 44 -4.72 13.34 -9.96
N ASN A 45 -3.72 13.04 -9.15
CA ASN A 45 -3.19 11.70 -8.97
C ASN A 45 -3.58 11.19 -7.60
N PHE A 46 -4.24 10.02 -7.56
CA PHE A 46 -4.66 9.38 -6.33
C PHE A 46 -4.07 7.98 -6.23
N ILE A 47 -3.81 7.58 -5.00
CA ILE A 47 -3.61 6.18 -4.62
C ILE A 47 -4.83 5.76 -3.80
N ILE A 48 -5.43 4.62 -4.14
CA ILE A 48 -6.48 3.98 -3.36
C ILE A 48 -5.86 2.79 -2.64
N ARG A 49 -6.12 2.64 -1.35
CA ARG A 49 -5.66 1.51 -0.54
C ARG A 49 -6.80 0.95 0.28
N ASP A 50 -6.86 -0.36 0.36
CA ASP A 50 -7.63 -1.10 1.34
C ASP A 50 -6.98 -2.48 1.52
N HIS A 51 -7.07 -3.04 2.72
CA HIS A 51 -6.59 -4.39 3.01
C HIS A 51 -7.60 -5.46 2.57
N ASP A 52 -8.87 -5.08 2.54
CA ASP A 52 -9.99 -5.92 2.08
C ASP A 52 -10.29 -5.67 0.61
N ARG A 53 -10.39 -6.74 -0.18
CA ARG A 53 -10.60 -6.65 -1.62
C ARG A 53 -11.97 -6.09 -1.99
N GLU A 54 -13.03 -6.46 -1.27
CA GLU A 54 -14.38 -5.98 -1.56
C GLU A 54 -14.49 -4.48 -1.25
N ARG A 55 -13.91 -4.04 -0.14
CA ARG A 55 -13.82 -2.62 0.21
C ARG A 55 -12.97 -1.82 -0.78
N PHE A 56 -11.88 -2.41 -1.27
CA PHE A 56 -11.05 -1.79 -2.30
C PHE A 56 -11.84 -1.56 -3.58
N GLU A 57 -12.58 -2.56 -4.07
CA GLU A 57 -13.45 -2.41 -5.24
C GLU A 57 -14.60 -1.42 -5.00
N ALA A 58 -15.18 -1.42 -3.81
CA ALA A 58 -16.21 -0.43 -3.42
C ALA A 58 -15.67 1.01 -3.46
N ARG A 59 -14.42 1.26 -3.04
CA ARG A 59 -13.77 2.57 -3.14
C ARG A 59 -13.59 3.00 -4.60
N LYS A 60 -13.16 2.08 -5.48
CA LYS A 60 -13.06 2.36 -6.92
C LYS A 60 -14.43 2.68 -7.53
N ALA A 61 -15.45 1.92 -7.15
CA ALA A 61 -16.82 2.16 -7.60
C ALA A 61 -17.37 3.52 -7.11
N MET A 62 -17.07 3.90 -5.87
CA MET A 62 -17.41 5.21 -5.31
C MET A 62 -16.77 6.34 -6.10
N LEU A 63 -15.48 6.25 -6.43
CA LEU A 63 -14.80 7.27 -7.22
C LEU A 63 -15.37 7.36 -8.65
N ARG A 64 -15.66 6.23 -9.29
CA ARG A 64 -16.36 6.20 -10.60
C ARG A 64 -17.72 6.89 -10.52
N GLY A 65 -18.52 6.58 -9.50
CA GLY A 65 -19.84 7.20 -9.29
C GLY A 65 -19.76 8.71 -9.06
N LEU A 66 -18.76 9.15 -8.33
CA LEU A 66 -18.50 10.57 -8.07
C LEU A 66 -18.17 11.33 -9.38
N VAL A 67 -17.25 10.79 -10.17
CA VAL A 67 -16.88 11.37 -11.47
C VAL A 67 -18.06 11.36 -12.44
N GLN A 68 -18.81 10.26 -12.51
CA GLN A 68 -20.00 10.16 -13.35
C GLN A 68 -21.06 11.20 -12.93
N GLY A 69 -21.32 11.35 -11.64
CA GLY A 69 -22.27 12.35 -11.12
C GLY A 69 -21.85 13.79 -11.46
N MET A 70 -20.53 14.08 -11.42
CA MET A 70 -20.02 15.38 -11.81
C MET A 70 -20.17 15.61 -13.32
N ASN A 71 -19.85 14.63 -14.16
CA ASN A 71 -20.02 14.73 -15.61
C ASN A 71 -21.50 14.94 -15.99
N LEU A 72 -22.42 14.24 -15.35
CA LEU A 72 -23.87 14.46 -15.54
C LEU A 72 -24.29 15.88 -15.13
N LYS A 73 -23.78 16.39 -13.99
CA LYS A 73 -24.06 17.77 -13.55
C LYS A 73 -23.65 18.81 -14.60
N TYR A 74 -22.57 18.58 -15.29
CA TYR A 74 -22.04 19.52 -16.29
C TYR A 74 -22.54 19.26 -17.71
N GLY A 75 -23.19 18.13 -17.97
CA GLY A 75 -23.81 17.79 -19.26
C GLY A 75 -22.82 17.31 -20.32
N TYR A 76 -21.55 17.06 -19.96
CA TYR A 76 -20.50 16.51 -20.84
C TYR A 76 -19.40 15.84 -20.02
N GLU A 77 -18.50 15.10 -20.68
CA GLU A 77 -17.33 14.49 -20.04
C GLU A 77 -16.29 15.56 -19.66
N ALA A 78 -16.53 16.22 -18.53
CA ALA A 78 -15.65 17.24 -17.98
C ALA A 78 -14.46 16.63 -17.23
N ILE A 79 -14.58 15.38 -16.74
CA ILE A 79 -13.58 14.63 -16.02
C ILE A 79 -13.42 13.26 -16.67
N ALA A 80 -12.23 12.95 -17.16
CA ALA A 80 -11.83 11.61 -17.53
C ALA A 80 -11.17 10.92 -16.31
N LEU A 81 -11.58 9.68 -16.03
CA LEU A 81 -11.02 8.87 -14.95
C LEU A 81 -10.28 7.67 -15.51
N GLN A 82 -9.01 7.54 -15.15
CA GLN A 82 -8.22 6.33 -15.38
C GLN A 82 -7.98 5.63 -14.04
N LEU A 83 -8.20 4.32 -13.98
CA LEU A 83 -7.96 3.47 -12.82
C LEU A 83 -7.12 2.28 -13.24
N ASP A 84 -5.94 2.17 -12.64
CA ASP A 84 -4.99 1.08 -12.90
C ASP A 84 -4.72 0.33 -11.59
N ASP A 85 -4.91 -0.98 -11.60
CA ASP A 85 -4.60 -1.84 -10.45
C ASP A 85 -3.12 -2.26 -10.52
N THR A 86 -2.35 -1.89 -9.51
CA THR A 86 -0.91 -2.23 -9.44
C THR A 86 -0.66 -3.52 -8.69
N TYR A 87 -1.36 -3.77 -7.59
CA TYR A 87 -1.28 -4.99 -6.78
C TYR A 87 -2.43 -5.03 -5.78
N TYR A 88 -2.71 -6.24 -5.27
CA TYR A 88 -3.65 -6.48 -4.17
C TYR A 88 -2.91 -6.85 -2.89
N ASN A 89 -3.64 -7.05 -1.78
CA ASN A 89 -3.05 -7.54 -0.54
C ASN A 89 -2.46 -8.95 -0.75
N MET A 90 -1.16 -9.10 -0.50
CA MET A 90 -0.45 -10.37 -0.67
C MET A 90 -0.93 -11.48 0.28
N ARG A 91 -1.72 -11.16 1.31
CA ARG A 91 -2.20 -12.12 2.31
C ARG A 91 -2.86 -13.33 1.65
N GLU A 92 -3.69 -13.14 0.62
CA GLU A 92 -4.35 -14.25 -0.10
C GLU A 92 -3.36 -15.24 -0.75
N LYS A 93 -2.13 -14.79 -1.06
CA LYS A 93 -1.08 -15.62 -1.65
C LYS A 93 -0.15 -16.22 -0.60
N VAL A 94 -0.04 -15.59 0.57
CA VAL A 94 0.82 -16.05 1.67
C VAL A 94 0.07 -17.04 2.58
N GLU A 95 -1.23 -16.85 2.80
CA GLU A 95 -2.05 -17.73 3.66
C GLU A 95 -1.91 -19.23 3.34
N PRO A 96 -1.89 -19.69 2.08
CA PRO A 96 -1.71 -21.11 1.77
C PRO A 96 -0.32 -21.67 2.13
N VAL A 97 0.65 -20.83 2.40
CA VAL A 97 2.06 -21.16 2.64
C VAL A 97 2.60 -20.54 3.93
N MET A 98 1.78 -20.48 4.98
CA MET A 98 2.11 -19.82 6.26
C MET A 98 3.40 -20.33 6.90
N HIS A 99 3.88 -21.52 6.56
CA HIS A 99 5.16 -22.05 7.02
C HIS A 99 6.37 -21.13 6.74
N ILE A 100 6.29 -20.27 5.69
CA ILE A 100 7.35 -19.28 5.42
C ILE A 100 7.35 -18.15 6.46
N ILE A 101 6.19 -17.79 7.00
CA ILE A 101 6.04 -16.83 8.10
C ILE A 101 6.56 -17.45 9.40
N ASP A 102 6.30 -18.74 9.64
CA ASP A 102 6.78 -19.44 10.83
C ASP A 102 8.32 -19.51 10.84
N ILE A 103 8.94 -19.82 9.70
CA ILE A 103 10.41 -19.78 9.54
C ILE A 103 10.96 -18.37 9.84
N ALA A 104 10.33 -17.34 9.32
CA ALA A 104 10.76 -15.95 9.56
C ALA A 104 10.63 -15.57 11.03
N ARG A 105 9.55 -16.02 11.72
CA ARG A 105 9.36 -15.83 13.16
C ARG A 105 10.46 -16.50 13.97
N GLU A 106 10.72 -17.80 13.74
CA GLU A 106 11.79 -18.55 14.40
C GLU A 106 13.16 -17.90 14.18
N ALA A 107 13.42 -17.39 12.96
CA ALA A 107 14.66 -16.71 12.61
C ALA A 107 14.84 -15.39 13.38
N MET A 108 13.76 -14.63 13.60
CA MET A 108 13.76 -13.42 14.42
C MET A 108 14.02 -13.73 15.88
N GLU A 109 13.33 -14.73 16.44
CA GLU A 109 13.52 -15.18 17.82
C GLU A 109 14.97 -15.66 18.06
N ALA A 110 15.54 -16.43 17.13
CA ALA A 110 16.93 -16.87 17.17
C ALA A 110 17.94 -15.71 17.13
N ALA A 111 17.59 -14.59 16.49
CA ALA A 111 18.37 -13.37 16.49
C ALA A 111 18.11 -12.46 17.72
N GLY A 112 17.26 -12.89 18.66
CA GLY A 112 16.85 -12.06 19.80
C GLY A 112 15.99 -10.86 19.43
N VAL A 113 15.21 -10.98 18.34
CA VAL A 113 14.26 -9.97 17.86
C VAL A 113 12.85 -10.49 18.12
N GLU A 114 12.02 -9.71 18.80
CA GLU A 114 10.60 -10.05 19.02
C GLU A 114 9.82 -9.91 17.71
N PRO A 115 9.23 -11.00 17.17
CA PRO A 115 8.52 -10.95 15.90
C PRO A 115 7.17 -10.23 16.06
N GLN A 116 6.91 -9.27 15.19
CA GLN A 116 5.65 -8.57 15.10
C GLN A 116 5.08 -8.68 13.68
N ILE A 117 4.04 -9.50 13.53
CA ILE A 117 3.34 -9.65 12.24
C ILE A 117 2.31 -8.53 12.12
N LYS A 118 2.54 -7.61 11.19
CA LYS A 118 1.68 -6.44 10.97
C LYS A 118 1.36 -6.26 9.50
N ALA A 119 0.18 -5.68 9.22
CA ALA A 119 -0.14 -5.23 7.88
C ALA A 119 0.71 -4.02 7.49
N ILE A 120 1.10 -3.97 6.23
CA ILE A 120 1.76 -2.81 5.63
C ILE A 120 0.70 -2.01 4.86
N ARG A 121 0.59 -0.71 5.12
CA ARG A 121 -0.34 0.19 4.43
C ARG A 121 0.14 0.64 3.05
N GLY A 122 1.45 0.49 2.78
CA GLY A 122 2.07 0.78 1.49
C GLY A 122 2.09 -0.43 0.55
N GLY A 123 2.48 -0.19 -0.69
CA GLY A 123 2.83 -1.24 -1.64
C GLY A 123 4.25 -1.73 -1.46
N THR A 124 4.47 -2.99 -1.80
CA THR A 124 5.80 -3.59 -1.77
C THR A 124 6.00 -4.48 -3.00
N ASP A 125 7.24 -4.65 -3.41
CA ASP A 125 7.60 -5.58 -4.48
C ASP A 125 7.18 -7.02 -4.13
N GLY A 126 7.20 -7.36 -2.83
CA GLY A 126 6.73 -8.65 -2.34
C GLY A 126 5.25 -8.91 -2.66
N ALA A 127 4.41 -7.88 -2.70
CA ALA A 127 3.02 -8.03 -3.14
C ALA A 127 2.96 -8.39 -4.63
N GLN A 128 3.71 -7.71 -5.49
CA GLN A 128 3.76 -8.03 -6.92
C GLN A 128 4.30 -9.45 -7.17
N LEU A 129 5.43 -9.80 -6.55
CA LEU A 129 6.01 -11.14 -6.65
C LEU A 129 5.03 -12.23 -6.20
N SER A 130 4.27 -11.98 -5.14
CA SER A 130 3.27 -12.91 -4.64
C SER A 130 2.18 -13.19 -5.68
N PHE A 131 1.71 -12.18 -6.40
CA PHE A 131 0.74 -12.34 -7.48
C PHE A 131 1.34 -12.91 -8.77
N MET A 132 2.66 -12.87 -8.93
CA MET A 132 3.39 -13.55 -10.02
C MET A 132 3.66 -15.04 -9.71
N GLY A 133 3.22 -15.54 -8.54
CA GLY A 133 3.36 -16.94 -8.16
C GLY A 133 4.48 -17.24 -7.17
N LEU A 134 5.17 -16.20 -6.66
CA LEU A 134 6.18 -16.32 -5.61
C LEU A 134 5.68 -15.64 -4.33
N PRO A 135 5.03 -16.36 -3.39
CA PRO A 135 4.64 -15.80 -2.12
C PRO A 135 5.84 -15.18 -1.38
N CYS A 136 5.83 -13.85 -1.24
CA CYS A 136 6.99 -13.09 -0.81
C CYS A 136 6.61 -12.09 0.31
N PRO A 137 6.49 -12.55 1.57
CA PRO A 137 6.25 -11.66 2.70
C PRO A 137 7.46 -10.78 2.97
N ASN A 138 7.21 -9.60 3.55
CA ASN A 138 8.28 -8.66 3.87
C ASN A 138 8.89 -8.95 5.23
N VAL A 139 10.21 -8.84 5.33
CA VAL A 139 10.97 -8.86 6.57
C VAL A 139 11.48 -7.44 6.86
N PHE A 140 11.64 -7.09 8.13
CA PHE A 140 12.12 -5.76 8.50
C PHE A 140 13.55 -5.51 8.00
N ALA A 141 13.83 -4.28 7.58
CA ALA A 141 15.17 -3.80 7.21
C ALA A 141 15.89 -3.09 8.37
N GLY A 142 15.15 -2.67 9.39
CA GLY A 142 15.67 -1.96 10.56
C GLY A 142 15.80 -0.45 10.40
N GLY A 143 15.35 0.13 9.27
CA GLY A 143 15.34 1.57 9.03
C GLY A 143 14.25 2.29 9.80
N LEU A 144 14.40 3.59 9.91
CA LEU A 144 13.47 4.50 10.57
C LEU A 144 13.18 5.71 9.69
N ASN A 145 12.01 6.33 9.86
CA ASN A 145 11.55 7.49 9.11
C ASN A 145 11.50 7.27 7.58
N PHE A 146 11.12 6.08 7.16
CA PHE A 146 11.01 5.70 5.75
C PHE A 146 10.24 6.75 4.93
N HIS A 147 10.75 7.05 3.74
CA HIS A 147 10.23 8.06 2.82
C HIS A 147 10.29 9.51 3.33
N GLY A 148 10.89 9.73 4.49
CA GLY A 148 11.06 11.07 5.07
C GLY A 148 12.42 11.68 4.74
N PRO A 149 12.57 13.01 4.87
CA PRO A 149 13.86 13.70 4.67
C PRO A 149 14.92 13.32 5.73
N HIS A 150 14.52 12.68 6.80
CA HIS A 150 15.37 12.20 7.90
C HIS A 150 15.37 10.66 7.99
N GLU A 151 15.24 9.98 6.85
CA GLU A 151 15.35 8.52 6.80
C GLU A 151 16.76 8.10 7.18
N PHE A 152 16.89 7.11 8.04
CA PHE A 152 18.17 6.56 8.46
C PHE A 152 18.07 5.09 8.87
N LEU A 153 19.21 4.40 8.84
CA LEU A 153 19.34 3.01 9.22
C LEU A 153 20.38 2.86 10.34
N PRO A 154 19.96 2.61 11.60
CA PRO A 154 20.89 2.34 12.69
C PRO A 154 21.71 1.08 12.40
N ILE A 155 23.03 1.15 12.57
CA ILE A 155 23.94 0.00 12.34
C ILE A 155 23.55 -1.24 13.15
N PRO A 156 23.17 -1.15 14.44
CA PRO A 156 22.70 -2.32 15.19
C PRO A 156 21.48 -2.99 14.57
N ASN A 157 20.52 -2.20 14.06
CA ASN A 157 19.31 -2.71 13.41
C ASN A 157 19.64 -3.41 12.08
N LEU A 158 20.54 -2.83 11.28
CA LEU A 158 21.03 -3.46 10.05
C LEU A 158 21.67 -4.82 10.33
N LYS A 159 22.53 -4.91 11.36
CA LYS A 159 23.16 -6.18 11.74
C LYS A 159 22.13 -7.23 12.13
N LYS A 160 21.08 -6.84 12.88
CA LYS A 160 19.98 -7.74 13.25
C LYS A 160 19.17 -8.19 12.01
N ALA A 161 18.88 -7.29 11.08
CA ALA A 161 18.21 -7.67 9.84
C ALA A 161 19.02 -8.69 9.03
N CYS A 162 20.34 -8.50 8.90
CA CYS A 162 21.22 -9.45 8.24
C CYS A 162 21.24 -10.82 8.96
N GLU A 163 21.33 -10.82 10.30
CA GLU A 163 21.31 -12.04 11.13
C GLU A 163 20.00 -12.83 10.92
N VAL A 164 18.87 -12.15 10.88
CA VAL A 164 17.56 -12.77 10.60
C VAL A 164 17.51 -13.40 9.20
N VAL A 165 18.01 -12.72 8.17
CA VAL A 165 18.04 -13.28 6.81
C VAL A 165 18.92 -14.54 6.75
N ILE A 166 20.06 -14.54 7.41
CA ILE A 166 20.96 -15.73 7.50
C ILE A 166 20.24 -16.87 8.22
N ASN A 167 19.52 -16.58 9.31
CA ASN A 167 18.78 -17.58 10.08
C ASN A 167 17.61 -18.16 9.25
N ILE A 168 16.90 -17.34 8.45
CA ILE A 168 15.85 -17.83 7.54
C ILE A 168 16.44 -18.87 6.57
N VAL A 169 17.58 -18.59 5.95
CA VAL A 169 18.24 -19.52 5.01
C VAL A 169 18.62 -20.83 5.73
N ARG A 170 19.24 -20.76 6.92
CA ARG A 170 19.66 -21.92 7.69
C ARG A 170 18.46 -22.78 8.13
N LEU A 171 17.40 -22.16 8.63
CA LEU A 171 16.19 -22.86 9.07
C LEU A 171 15.45 -23.49 7.88
N THR A 172 15.42 -22.82 6.74
CA THR A 172 14.83 -23.37 5.52
C THR A 172 15.60 -24.59 5.05
N GLU A 173 16.95 -24.52 4.99
CA GLU A 173 17.78 -25.66 4.63
C GLU A 173 17.57 -26.87 5.58
N ALA A 174 17.56 -26.61 6.87
CA ALA A 174 17.39 -27.67 7.88
C ALA A 174 16.01 -28.35 7.83
N ARG A 175 14.97 -27.61 7.38
CA ARG A 175 13.59 -28.11 7.32
C ARG A 175 13.29 -28.93 6.05
N TYR A 176 14.03 -28.67 4.96
CA TYR A 176 13.75 -29.27 3.64
C TYR A 176 14.91 -30.17 3.11
N ARG A 177 15.88 -30.47 3.93
CA ARG A 177 16.85 -31.56 3.73
C ARG A 177 16.21 -32.90 4.08
#